data_da9632babe60978f5e2a77d5a935e105
#
_entry.id   da9632babe60978f5e2a77d5a935e105
#
_cell.length_a   1.000
_cell.length_b   1.000
_cell.length_c   1.000
_cell.angle_alpha   90.00
_cell.angle_beta   90.00
_cell.angle_gamma   90.00
#
_symmetry.space_group_name_H-M   'P 1'
#
loop_
_entity.id
_entity.type
_entity.pdbx_description
1 polymer ?
#
loop_
_entity_poly.entity_id
_entity_poly.type
_entity_poly.pdbx_seq_one_letter_code
_entity_poly.pdbx_strand_id
1 'polypeptide(L)'
;MSVARPSRTRKTPAPSKSGRKPTSSKDEASARPPSAHGTAGHRKDLLQAMLRVRRFEERCVELYSAAKIRGFVHLYIGEEAVAVGVNEYLTPDDAVVSTYREHGHALARGIPAEAVMAEMYGRTTGCSGGRGGSMHLFDAARRFYGGNAIVAGGLPLAAGLALADRMRGQERVTCCFFGDGAFAEGEFHETANLAALWQLPVLFICENNLYAMGTALERHEAQTDLAMRSASYGMIAWAVDGMDVEAVEQATRKAVEGIRAGTGPHLLELRTYRFRAHSMYDPDRYRHKAEVERWKERDPILLLAERMRDNGELDDKELARTERRIGREVDHAVEAAEQGPQEPVDHLLHHVTGSSAGTVGRP
;
A
#
# COMPACT_ATOMS: atom_id res chain seq x y z
N MET A 1 69.62 18.20 -12.13
CA MET A 1 69.64 19.68 -12.33
C MET A 1 68.24 20.19 -12.00
N SER A 2 68.17 20.98 -10.99
CA SER A 2 67.00 21.68 -10.41
C SER A 2 66.61 22.88 -11.25
N VAL A 3 65.33 23.10 -11.55
CA VAL A 3 64.83 24.48 -11.75
C VAL A 3 63.40 24.63 -11.20
N ALA A 4 63.27 25.69 -10.50
CA ALA A 4 62.20 26.05 -9.55
C ALA A 4 60.88 26.55 -10.19
N ARG A 5 59.81 26.51 -9.35
CA ARG A 5 58.50 27.17 -9.50
C ARG A 5 58.63 28.72 -9.58
N PRO A 6 57.54 29.39 -10.09
CA PRO A 6 56.91 30.27 -9.15
C PRO A 6 55.36 30.16 -9.09
N SER A 7 54.87 30.39 -7.87
CA SER A 7 53.49 30.48 -7.41
C SER A 7 52.83 31.76 -7.93
N ARG A 8 51.54 31.62 -8.39
CA ARG A 8 50.63 32.78 -8.49
C ARG A 8 49.33 32.48 -7.74
N THR A 9 49.16 33.11 -6.63
CA THR A 9 47.93 33.19 -5.85
C THR A 9 46.90 34.04 -6.61
N ARG A 10 45.75 33.40 -6.92
CA ARG A 10 44.54 34.13 -7.36
C ARG A 10 43.57 34.18 -6.19
N LYS A 11 43.24 35.38 -5.77
CA LYS A 11 42.17 35.69 -4.81
C LYS A 11 40.81 35.45 -5.47
N THR A 12 39.99 34.64 -4.85
CA THR A 12 38.57 34.45 -5.16
C THR A 12 37.73 35.49 -4.40
N PRO A 13 36.73 36.13 -5.04
CA PRO A 13 35.78 36.98 -4.33
C PRO A 13 34.73 36.18 -3.60
N ALA A 14 34.30 36.67 -2.44
CA ALA A 14 33.28 36.06 -1.58
C ALA A 14 31.89 36.08 -2.23
N PRO A 15 31.02 35.04 -1.99
CA PRO A 15 29.66 35.06 -2.49
C PRO A 15 28.75 35.93 -1.63
N SER A 16 27.96 36.78 -2.32
CA SER A 16 26.90 37.57 -1.74
C SER A 16 25.76 36.71 -1.21
N LYS A 17 25.36 36.93 0.03
CA LYS A 17 24.18 36.34 0.66
C LYS A 17 22.91 37.05 0.11
N SER A 18 22.16 36.38 -0.76
CA SER A 18 20.75 36.71 -0.99
C SER A 18 19.89 35.63 -0.31
N GLY A 19 19.39 35.97 0.86
CA GLY A 19 18.48 35.13 1.61
C GLY A 19 17.08 35.18 0.96
N ARG A 20 16.68 34.06 0.37
CA ARG A 20 15.27 33.73 0.16
C ARG A 20 14.90 32.66 1.16
N LYS A 21 14.14 33.02 2.21
CA LYS A 21 13.50 32.06 3.11
C LYS A 21 12.49 31.23 2.32
N PRO A 22 12.45 29.91 2.45
CA PRO A 22 11.35 29.12 1.95
C PRO A 22 10.12 29.44 2.79
N THR A 23 9.05 29.85 2.13
CA THR A 23 7.72 29.95 2.73
C THR A 23 7.23 28.54 2.96
N SER A 24 7.26 28.07 4.21
CA SER A 24 6.56 26.87 4.63
C SER A 24 5.07 27.16 4.59
N SER A 25 4.35 26.63 3.63
CA SER A 25 2.91 26.47 3.73
C SER A 25 2.64 25.44 4.83
N LYS A 26 2.20 25.96 5.98
CA LYS A 26 1.62 25.14 7.04
C LYS A 26 0.22 24.73 6.62
N ASP A 27 0.06 23.63 5.96
CA ASP A 27 -1.15 22.83 5.97
C ASP A 27 -0.91 21.64 6.91
N GLU A 28 -0.77 21.96 8.18
CA GLU A 28 -1.04 21.00 9.25
C GLU A 28 -2.56 20.81 9.33
N ALA A 29 -3.08 19.91 8.50
CA ALA A 29 -4.33 19.25 8.86
C ALA A 29 -4.08 18.62 10.22
N SER A 30 -4.73 19.17 11.26
CA SER A 30 -4.71 18.68 12.64
C SER A 30 -5.14 17.22 12.64
N ALA A 31 -4.19 16.31 12.47
CA ALA A 31 -4.44 14.89 12.65
C ALA A 31 -4.79 14.68 14.13
N ARG A 32 -6.02 14.30 14.38
CA ARG A 32 -6.46 13.84 15.71
C ARG A 32 -5.52 12.71 16.14
N PRO A 33 -4.98 12.70 17.37
CA PRO A 33 -4.17 11.59 17.83
C PRO A 33 -4.98 10.29 17.70
N PRO A 34 -4.36 9.18 17.25
CA PRO A 34 -5.06 7.91 17.10
C PRO A 34 -5.72 7.50 18.41
N SER A 35 -6.94 6.99 18.32
CA SER A 35 -7.68 6.49 19.48
C SER A 35 -6.98 5.24 20.03
N ALA A 36 -7.01 5.02 21.34
CA ALA A 36 -6.43 3.81 21.92
C ALA A 36 -7.07 2.55 21.33
N HIS A 37 -6.26 1.57 20.95
CA HIS A 37 -6.72 0.31 20.36
C HIS A 37 -7.84 -0.35 21.19
N GLY A 38 -8.82 -0.94 20.50
CA GLY A 38 -9.96 -1.62 21.13
C GLY A 38 -11.02 -0.70 21.73
N THR A 39 -10.92 0.62 21.58
CA THR A 39 -11.94 1.57 22.02
C THR A 39 -13.00 1.81 20.95
N ALA A 40 -14.19 2.29 21.35
CA ALA A 40 -15.23 2.72 20.42
C ALA A 40 -14.72 3.78 19.40
N GLY A 41 -13.87 4.70 19.85
CA GLY A 41 -13.23 5.69 18.97
C GLY A 41 -12.36 5.05 17.92
N HIS A 42 -11.53 4.08 18.31
CA HIS A 42 -10.66 3.35 17.40
C HIS A 42 -11.45 2.53 16.35
N ARG A 43 -12.51 1.81 16.78
CA ARG A 43 -13.39 1.10 15.85
C ARG A 43 -14.04 2.03 14.82
N LYS A 44 -14.42 3.26 15.24
CA LYS A 44 -14.94 4.27 14.31
C LYS A 44 -13.90 4.69 13.28
N ASP A 45 -12.64 4.84 13.69
CA ASP A 45 -11.54 5.18 12.79
C ASP A 45 -11.30 4.04 11.78
N LEU A 46 -11.27 2.78 12.23
CA LEU A 46 -11.19 1.59 11.36
C LEU A 46 -12.35 1.49 10.37
N LEU A 47 -13.59 1.64 10.86
CA LEU A 47 -14.79 1.61 10.02
C LEU A 47 -14.75 2.70 8.96
N GLN A 48 -14.36 3.93 9.34
CA GLN A 48 -14.22 5.03 8.42
C GLN A 48 -13.15 4.76 7.35
N ALA A 49 -12.01 4.19 7.74
CA ALA A 49 -10.93 3.87 6.81
C ALA A 49 -11.37 2.81 5.79
N MET A 50 -12.05 1.75 6.23
CA MET A 50 -12.61 0.74 5.32
C MET A 50 -13.68 1.31 4.38
N LEU A 51 -14.60 2.12 4.91
CA LEU A 51 -15.61 2.81 4.10
C LEU A 51 -14.96 3.74 3.07
N ARG A 52 -13.90 4.45 3.43
CA ARG A 52 -13.13 5.31 2.51
C ARG A 52 -12.57 4.53 1.34
N VAL A 53 -11.95 3.37 1.59
CA VAL A 53 -11.46 2.47 0.53
C VAL A 53 -12.63 2.01 -0.35
N ARG A 54 -13.70 1.48 0.25
CA ARG A 54 -14.86 0.96 -0.48
C ARG A 54 -15.49 2.02 -1.40
N ARG A 55 -15.76 3.22 -0.91
CA ARG A 55 -16.39 4.29 -1.70
C ARG A 55 -15.48 4.82 -2.79
N PHE A 56 -14.17 4.90 -2.52
CA PHE A 56 -13.20 5.25 -3.54
C PHE A 56 -13.19 4.22 -4.69
N GLU A 57 -13.16 2.93 -4.37
CA GLU A 57 -13.16 1.86 -5.36
C GLU A 57 -14.47 1.76 -6.13
N GLU A 58 -15.62 1.95 -5.49
CA GLU A 58 -16.93 2.02 -6.17
C GLU A 58 -16.96 3.19 -7.16
N ARG A 59 -16.39 4.33 -6.80
CA ARG A 59 -16.24 5.46 -7.72
C ARG A 59 -15.32 5.14 -8.90
N CYS A 60 -14.25 4.39 -8.66
CA CYS A 60 -13.36 3.92 -9.73
C CYS A 60 -14.10 3.05 -10.75
N VAL A 61 -15.08 2.21 -10.33
CA VAL A 61 -15.93 1.43 -11.24
C VAL A 61 -16.70 2.34 -12.20
N GLU A 62 -17.32 3.40 -11.66
CA GLU A 62 -18.10 4.36 -12.45
C GLU A 62 -17.20 5.09 -13.45
N LEU A 63 -16.06 5.58 -12.99
CA LEU A 63 -15.10 6.35 -13.78
C LEU A 63 -14.43 5.49 -14.87
N TYR A 64 -14.16 4.22 -14.58
CA TYR A 64 -13.67 3.28 -15.58
C TYR A 64 -14.72 3.03 -16.66
N SER A 65 -15.98 2.81 -16.27
CA SER A 65 -17.11 2.61 -17.19
C SER A 65 -17.35 3.84 -18.06
N ALA A 66 -17.08 5.04 -17.53
CA ALA A 66 -17.13 6.31 -18.26
C ALA A 66 -15.86 6.61 -19.10
N ALA A 67 -14.91 5.67 -19.17
CA ALA A 67 -13.63 5.81 -19.86
C ALA A 67 -12.76 7.00 -19.37
N LYS A 68 -12.97 7.45 -18.14
CA LYS A 68 -12.17 8.49 -17.48
C LYS A 68 -10.86 7.90 -16.94
N ILE A 69 -10.91 6.71 -16.33
CA ILE A 69 -9.76 5.93 -15.94
C ILE A 69 -9.49 4.91 -17.04
N ARG A 70 -8.22 4.79 -17.46
CA ARG A 70 -7.79 3.93 -18.56
C ARG A 70 -6.79 2.88 -18.09
N GLY A 71 -6.56 1.86 -18.91
CA GLY A 71 -5.65 0.77 -18.60
C GLY A 71 -6.31 -0.32 -17.75
N PHE A 72 -5.52 -1.11 -17.05
CA PHE A 72 -6.02 -2.16 -16.17
C PHE A 72 -6.28 -1.60 -14.77
N VAL A 73 -7.47 -1.86 -14.24
CA VAL A 73 -7.88 -1.45 -12.89
C VAL A 73 -8.25 -2.70 -12.11
N HIS A 74 -7.64 -2.86 -10.95
CA HIS A 74 -7.85 -3.96 -10.03
C HIS A 74 -8.42 -3.41 -8.72
N LEU A 75 -9.68 -3.71 -8.45
CA LEU A 75 -10.40 -3.15 -7.30
C LEU A 75 -10.13 -3.92 -6.02
N TYR A 76 -9.99 -3.22 -4.92
CA TYR A 76 -9.73 -3.78 -3.59
C TYR A 76 -11.01 -4.11 -2.78
N ILE A 77 -12.17 -4.13 -3.45
CA ILE A 77 -13.47 -4.34 -2.82
C ILE A 77 -13.60 -5.76 -2.25
N GLY A 78 -13.84 -5.85 -0.94
CA GLY A 78 -13.95 -7.08 -0.16
C GLY A 78 -12.74 -7.37 0.73
N GLU A 79 -11.61 -6.72 0.48
CA GLU A 79 -10.33 -6.95 1.15
C GLU A 79 -9.93 -5.79 2.09
N GLU A 80 -10.84 -4.84 2.35
CA GLU A 80 -10.56 -3.58 3.06
C GLU A 80 -9.99 -3.80 4.47
N ALA A 81 -10.44 -4.85 5.16
CA ALA A 81 -9.96 -5.18 6.50
C ALA A 81 -8.46 -5.48 6.53
N VAL A 82 -7.94 -6.07 5.46
CA VAL A 82 -6.51 -6.40 5.34
C VAL A 82 -5.69 -5.11 5.24
N ALA A 83 -5.98 -4.25 4.27
CA ALA A 83 -5.22 -3.01 4.09
C ALA A 83 -5.28 -2.11 5.33
N VAL A 84 -6.48 -1.94 5.90
CA VAL A 84 -6.70 -1.05 7.05
C VAL A 84 -6.07 -1.64 8.31
N GLY A 85 -6.38 -2.89 8.65
CA GLY A 85 -5.89 -3.51 9.89
C GLY A 85 -4.36 -3.64 9.94
N VAL A 86 -3.72 -3.91 8.80
CA VAL A 86 -2.25 -3.97 8.74
C VAL A 86 -1.63 -2.58 8.87
N ASN A 87 -2.12 -1.58 8.12
CA ASN A 87 -1.53 -0.25 8.14
C ASN A 87 -1.75 0.49 9.46
N GLU A 88 -2.77 0.15 10.24
CA GLU A 88 -3.04 0.78 11.53
C GLU A 88 -1.90 0.59 12.53
N TYR A 89 -1.18 -0.52 12.46
CA TYR A 89 -0.07 -0.80 13.38
C TYR A 89 1.32 -0.44 12.84
N LEU A 90 1.42 -0.11 11.56
CA LEU A 90 2.68 0.34 10.97
C LEU A 90 2.95 1.81 11.32
N THR A 91 4.18 2.10 11.68
CA THR A 91 4.63 3.48 11.92
C THR A 91 4.91 4.21 10.60
N PRO A 92 5.00 5.55 10.58
CA PRO A 92 5.41 6.30 9.40
C PRO A 92 6.81 5.91 8.87
N ASP A 93 7.67 5.39 9.74
CA ASP A 93 9.03 4.96 9.39
C ASP A 93 9.09 3.56 8.77
N ASP A 94 8.04 2.76 8.89
CA ASP A 94 7.97 1.43 8.29
C ASP A 94 7.68 1.55 6.79
N ALA A 95 8.25 0.63 6.00
CA ALA A 95 8.02 0.61 4.56
C ALA A 95 6.86 -0.31 4.18
N VAL A 96 6.14 0.05 3.12
CA VAL A 96 5.08 -0.77 2.53
C VAL A 96 5.39 -1.00 1.07
N VAL A 97 5.36 -2.28 0.65
CA VAL A 97 5.40 -2.73 -0.74
C VAL A 97 4.11 -3.48 -1.02
N SER A 98 3.47 -3.20 -2.14
CA SER A 98 2.17 -3.74 -2.48
C SER A 98 2.15 -4.41 -3.85
N THR A 99 0.98 -4.88 -4.26
CA THR A 99 0.70 -5.46 -5.56
C THR A 99 0.08 -4.41 -6.49
N TYR A 100 -0.31 -4.82 -7.69
CA TYR A 100 -1.08 -3.96 -8.61
C TYR A 100 -2.51 -3.66 -8.13
N ARG A 101 -2.99 -4.26 -7.02
CA ARG A 101 -4.29 -4.02 -6.36
C ARG A 101 -4.10 -3.13 -5.14
N GLU A 102 -3.54 -1.96 -5.34
CA GLU A 102 -2.91 -1.19 -4.26
C GLU A 102 -3.68 0.05 -3.78
N HIS A 103 -4.85 0.36 -4.37
CA HIS A 103 -5.60 1.55 -3.99
C HIS A 103 -5.94 1.55 -2.49
N GLY A 104 -6.41 0.40 -1.97
CA GLY A 104 -6.70 0.23 -0.56
C GLY A 104 -5.47 0.45 0.33
N HIS A 105 -4.33 -0.11 -0.04
CA HIS A 105 -3.07 0.05 0.69
C HIS A 105 -2.57 1.49 0.65
N ALA A 106 -2.64 2.15 -0.52
CA ALA A 106 -2.24 3.55 -0.68
C ALA A 106 -3.08 4.49 0.19
N LEU A 107 -4.41 4.31 0.19
CA LEU A 107 -5.33 5.09 1.00
C LEU A 107 -5.14 4.81 2.49
N ALA A 108 -4.97 3.55 2.90
CA ALA A 108 -4.71 3.17 4.28
C ALA A 108 -3.35 3.69 4.77
N ARG A 109 -2.34 3.78 3.88
CA ARG A 109 -1.04 4.39 4.18
C ARG A 109 -1.09 5.92 4.29
N GLY A 110 -2.24 6.52 4.01
CA GLY A 110 -2.48 7.96 4.14
C GLY A 110 -2.10 8.78 2.91
N ILE A 111 -1.96 8.16 1.74
CA ILE A 111 -1.86 8.93 0.49
C ILE A 111 -3.21 9.62 0.27
N PRO A 112 -3.23 10.94 -0.03
CA PRO A 112 -4.46 11.67 -0.29
C PRO A 112 -5.27 11.05 -1.44
N ALA A 113 -6.57 10.94 -1.28
CA ALA A 113 -7.46 10.40 -2.32
C ALA A 113 -7.33 11.19 -3.64
N GLU A 114 -7.11 12.50 -3.54
CA GLU A 114 -6.85 13.38 -4.67
C GLU A 114 -5.61 12.98 -5.46
N ALA A 115 -4.51 12.64 -4.76
CA ALA A 115 -3.27 12.24 -5.42
C ALA A 115 -3.40 10.86 -6.08
N VAL A 116 -4.13 9.91 -5.44
CA VAL A 116 -4.41 8.60 -6.04
C VAL A 116 -5.31 8.76 -7.26
N MET A 117 -6.39 9.52 -7.16
CA MET A 117 -7.32 9.74 -8.27
C MET A 117 -6.65 10.49 -9.44
N ALA A 118 -5.83 11.50 -9.14
CA ALA A 118 -5.05 12.23 -10.15
C ALA A 118 -4.08 11.30 -10.89
N GLU A 119 -3.44 10.36 -10.18
CA GLU A 119 -2.57 9.35 -10.80
C GLU A 119 -3.34 8.46 -11.77
N MET A 120 -4.53 7.98 -11.36
CA MET A 120 -5.38 7.14 -12.20
C MET A 120 -5.91 7.89 -13.46
N TYR A 121 -6.03 9.22 -13.38
CA TYR A 121 -6.37 10.09 -14.51
C TYR A 121 -5.15 10.48 -15.37
N GLY A 122 -3.96 10.05 -15.03
CA GLY A 122 -2.70 10.42 -15.72
C GLY A 122 -2.36 11.90 -15.56
N ARG A 123 -2.60 12.48 -14.38
CA ARG A 123 -2.33 13.89 -14.08
C ARG A 123 -1.01 14.06 -13.35
N THR A 124 -0.28 15.12 -13.65
CA THR A 124 1.02 15.39 -13.02
C THR A 124 0.94 15.66 -11.52
N THR A 125 -0.26 15.93 -11.00
CA THR A 125 -0.55 16.04 -9.56
C THR A 125 -0.73 14.70 -8.86
N GLY A 126 -0.69 13.61 -9.61
CA GLY A 126 -0.73 12.25 -9.06
C GLY A 126 0.52 11.90 -8.27
N CYS A 127 0.41 10.92 -7.37
CA CYS A 127 1.50 10.50 -6.47
C CYS A 127 2.73 9.95 -7.20
N SER A 128 2.58 9.48 -8.45
CA SER A 128 3.66 9.05 -9.35
C SER A 128 3.81 9.96 -10.57
N GLY A 129 3.32 11.21 -10.47
CA GLY A 129 3.41 12.20 -11.55
C GLY A 129 2.51 11.89 -12.76
N GLY A 130 1.49 11.06 -12.60
CA GLY A 130 0.55 10.67 -13.65
C GLY A 130 1.06 9.56 -14.59
N ARG A 131 2.18 8.94 -14.27
CA ARG A 131 2.83 7.91 -15.11
C ARG A 131 2.57 6.47 -14.66
N GLY A 132 2.16 6.29 -13.40
CA GLY A 132 1.92 4.98 -12.80
C GLY A 132 0.54 4.41 -13.10
N GLY A 133 -0.47 5.26 -13.21
CA GLY A 133 -1.86 4.84 -13.35
C GLY A 133 -2.34 4.07 -12.10
N SER A 134 -3.23 3.08 -12.32
CA SER A 134 -3.85 2.31 -11.23
C SER A 134 -2.92 1.30 -10.55
N MET A 135 -1.80 0.91 -11.17
CA MET A 135 -0.99 -0.23 -10.74
C MET A 135 0.40 0.15 -10.21
N HIS A 136 0.75 1.44 -10.20
CA HIS A 136 2.08 1.91 -9.82
C HIS A 136 1.97 3.22 -9.03
N LEU A 137 1.38 3.13 -7.83
CA LEU A 137 1.25 4.22 -6.89
C LEU A 137 2.48 4.24 -5.97
N PHE A 138 3.20 5.36 -5.91
CA PHE A 138 4.39 5.51 -5.08
C PHE A 138 4.31 6.80 -4.27
N ASP A 139 4.71 6.73 -3.01
CA ASP A 139 4.91 7.91 -2.16
C ASP A 139 6.10 7.67 -1.21
N ALA A 140 7.27 8.09 -1.64
CA ALA A 140 8.50 7.90 -0.88
C ALA A 140 8.48 8.63 0.49
N ALA A 141 7.73 9.74 0.60
CA ALA A 141 7.60 10.47 1.87
C ALA A 141 6.84 9.66 2.92
N ARG A 142 5.89 8.82 2.48
CA ARG A 142 5.15 7.88 3.33
C ARG A 142 5.75 6.49 3.36
N ARG A 143 6.93 6.32 2.75
CA ARG A 143 7.59 5.01 2.58
C ARG A 143 6.65 3.95 1.96
N PHE A 144 5.78 4.39 1.07
CA PHE A 144 4.97 3.54 0.22
C PHE A 144 5.68 3.34 -1.12
N TYR A 145 6.25 2.15 -1.30
CA TYR A 145 7.06 1.80 -2.46
C TYR A 145 6.27 1.03 -3.51
N GLY A 146 4.98 1.21 -3.47
CA GLY A 146 4.05 1.00 -4.55
C GLY A 146 3.69 -0.41 -4.88
N GLY A 147 2.94 -0.48 -5.97
CA GLY A 147 2.50 -1.66 -6.63
C GLY A 147 3.47 -2.16 -7.69
N ASN A 148 3.35 -3.45 -7.94
CA ASN A 148 4.09 -4.09 -8.99
C ASN A 148 3.15 -4.94 -9.85
N ALA A 149 3.13 -4.71 -11.16
CA ALA A 149 2.34 -5.51 -12.10
C ALA A 149 2.90 -6.92 -12.28
N ILE A 150 4.17 -7.14 -11.95
CA ILE A 150 4.80 -8.47 -11.96
C ILE A 150 4.38 -9.21 -10.69
N VAL A 151 3.74 -10.37 -10.85
CA VAL A 151 3.35 -11.23 -9.74
C VAL A 151 4.60 -11.62 -8.95
N ALA A 152 4.55 -11.56 -7.63
CA ALA A 152 5.66 -11.76 -6.70
C ALA A 152 6.81 -10.72 -6.78
N GLY A 153 6.89 -9.86 -7.79
CA GLY A 153 8.00 -8.92 -7.98
C GLY A 153 8.22 -7.92 -6.84
N GLY A 154 7.23 -7.70 -5.97
CA GLY A 154 7.36 -6.90 -4.75
C GLY A 154 8.19 -7.56 -3.65
N LEU A 155 8.23 -8.90 -3.61
CA LEU A 155 8.88 -9.66 -2.55
C LEU A 155 10.40 -9.38 -2.43
N PRO A 156 11.20 -9.52 -3.50
CA PRO A 156 12.62 -9.22 -3.43
C PRO A 156 12.90 -7.72 -3.19
N LEU A 157 12.02 -6.82 -3.64
CA LEU A 157 12.13 -5.39 -3.34
C LEU A 157 11.97 -5.13 -1.84
N ALA A 158 10.99 -5.77 -1.20
CA ALA A 158 10.79 -5.67 0.25
C ALA A 158 11.99 -6.21 1.03
N ALA A 159 12.52 -7.36 0.63
CA ALA A 159 13.75 -7.91 1.24
C ALA A 159 14.94 -6.95 1.09
N GLY A 160 15.08 -6.31 -0.09
CA GLY A 160 16.12 -5.31 -0.33
C GLY A 160 15.99 -4.06 0.55
N LEU A 161 14.77 -3.54 0.74
CA LEU A 161 14.49 -2.42 1.64
C LEU A 161 14.82 -2.78 3.09
N ALA A 162 14.35 -3.94 3.56
CA ALA A 162 14.64 -4.43 4.91
C ALA A 162 16.14 -4.65 5.16
N LEU A 163 16.84 -5.20 4.17
CA LEU A 163 18.29 -5.36 4.22
C LEU A 163 19.01 -4.01 4.34
N ALA A 164 18.59 -3.02 3.52
CA ALA A 164 19.16 -1.68 3.56
C ALA A 164 18.95 -0.98 4.92
N ASP A 165 17.73 -1.08 5.49
CA ASP A 165 17.41 -0.52 6.79
C ASP A 165 18.23 -1.22 7.89
N ARG A 166 18.36 -2.54 7.87
CA ARG A 166 19.21 -3.30 8.78
C ARG A 166 20.69 -2.92 8.68
N MET A 167 21.23 -2.82 7.47
CA MET A 167 22.64 -2.39 7.25
C MET A 167 22.92 -0.98 7.77
N ARG A 168 21.90 -0.14 7.82
CA ARG A 168 21.94 1.23 8.36
C ARG A 168 21.66 1.29 9.87
N GLY A 169 21.40 0.16 10.52
CA GLY A 169 21.05 0.11 11.94
C GLY A 169 19.69 0.76 12.26
N GLN A 170 18.75 0.75 11.31
CA GLN A 170 17.40 1.30 11.52
C GLN A 170 16.47 0.22 12.04
N GLU A 171 15.69 0.54 13.07
CA GLU A 171 14.68 -0.35 13.67
C GLU A 171 13.33 -0.21 12.95
N ARG A 172 13.31 -0.49 11.64
CA ARG A 172 12.15 -0.37 10.78
C ARG A 172 11.69 -1.73 10.32
N VAL A 173 10.39 -1.86 10.07
CA VAL A 173 9.80 -3.06 9.45
C VAL A 173 9.44 -2.73 8.01
N THR A 174 9.70 -3.65 7.10
CA THR A 174 9.18 -3.60 5.74
C THR A 174 8.02 -4.57 5.63
N CYS A 175 6.82 -4.05 5.39
CA CYS A 175 5.62 -4.83 5.13
C CYS A 175 5.47 -5.06 3.62
N CYS A 176 5.27 -6.31 3.20
CA CYS A 176 5.09 -6.70 1.80
C CYS A 176 3.77 -7.44 1.62
N PHE A 177 2.84 -6.85 0.87
CA PHE A 177 1.59 -7.49 0.49
C PHE A 177 1.75 -8.26 -0.82
N PHE A 178 1.14 -9.43 -0.90
CA PHE A 178 1.11 -10.27 -2.10
C PHE A 178 -0.06 -11.25 -2.03
N GLY A 179 -0.59 -11.68 -3.18
CA GLY A 179 -1.70 -12.62 -3.25
C GLY A 179 -1.25 -14.07 -3.15
N ASP A 180 -2.22 -14.98 -2.91
CA ASP A 180 -2.01 -16.44 -2.89
C ASP A 180 -1.33 -16.95 -4.17
N GLY A 181 -1.66 -16.39 -5.34
CA GLY A 181 -0.98 -16.76 -6.60
C GLY A 181 0.50 -16.42 -6.63
N ALA A 182 0.94 -15.39 -5.94
CA ALA A 182 2.36 -15.03 -5.83
C ALA A 182 3.13 -16.01 -4.94
N PHE A 183 2.45 -16.74 -4.08
CA PHE A 183 3.06 -17.74 -3.23
C PHE A 183 3.61 -18.94 -4.00
N ALA A 184 3.08 -19.20 -5.19
CA ALA A 184 3.54 -20.28 -6.08
C ALA A 184 4.76 -19.88 -6.95
N GLU A 185 5.11 -18.58 -6.98
CA GLU A 185 6.21 -18.11 -7.80
C GLU A 185 7.58 -18.36 -7.14
N GLY A 186 8.61 -18.54 -7.97
CA GLY A 186 9.99 -18.78 -7.51
C GLY A 186 10.50 -17.66 -6.60
N GLU A 187 10.16 -16.41 -6.91
CA GLU A 187 10.54 -15.22 -6.16
C GLU A 187 10.11 -15.27 -4.68
N PHE A 188 8.96 -15.89 -4.39
CA PHE A 188 8.55 -16.09 -2.99
C PHE A 188 9.54 -17.00 -2.27
N HIS A 189 9.86 -18.15 -2.88
CA HIS A 189 10.74 -19.16 -2.28
C HIS A 189 12.15 -18.62 -2.04
N GLU A 190 12.70 -17.92 -3.01
CA GLU A 190 14.02 -17.30 -2.92
C GLU A 190 14.06 -16.19 -1.88
N THR A 191 13.06 -15.31 -1.90
CA THR A 191 12.96 -14.19 -0.96
C THR A 191 12.73 -14.66 0.47
N ALA A 192 11.85 -15.63 0.69
CA ALA A 192 11.55 -16.20 2.01
C ALA A 192 12.82 -16.85 2.61
N ASN A 193 13.56 -17.62 1.80
CA ASN A 193 14.82 -18.22 2.22
C ASN A 193 15.85 -17.16 2.62
N LEU A 194 16.07 -16.13 1.80
CA LEU A 194 17.03 -15.07 2.10
C LEU A 194 16.61 -14.23 3.31
N ALA A 195 15.32 -13.89 3.41
CA ALA A 195 14.80 -13.14 4.54
C ALA A 195 14.99 -13.89 5.86
N ALA A 196 14.71 -15.19 5.88
CA ALA A 196 14.91 -16.05 7.05
C ALA A 196 16.40 -16.22 7.37
N LEU A 197 17.24 -16.55 6.37
CA LEU A 197 18.68 -16.74 6.54
C LEU A 197 19.35 -15.49 7.12
N TRP A 198 18.95 -14.31 6.64
CA TRP A 198 19.51 -13.04 7.09
C TRP A 198 18.70 -12.39 8.22
N GLN A 199 17.67 -13.05 8.75
CA GLN A 199 16.82 -12.52 9.83
C GLN A 199 16.35 -11.09 9.54
N LEU A 200 15.86 -10.85 8.31
CA LEU A 200 15.44 -9.51 7.87
C LEU A 200 14.16 -9.07 8.58
N PRO A 201 14.02 -7.78 8.90
CA PRO A 201 12.81 -7.23 9.51
C PRO A 201 11.67 -7.07 8.46
N VAL A 202 11.18 -8.18 7.93
CA VAL A 202 10.09 -8.22 6.93
C VAL A 202 8.85 -8.84 7.53
N LEU A 203 7.72 -8.17 7.33
CA LEU A 203 6.39 -8.72 7.52
C LEU A 203 5.80 -9.07 6.15
N PHE A 204 5.67 -10.35 5.86
CA PHE A 204 5.01 -10.86 4.68
C PHE A 204 3.51 -10.99 4.94
N ILE A 205 2.68 -10.33 4.12
CA ILE A 205 1.22 -10.39 4.19
C ILE A 205 0.72 -11.08 2.93
N CYS A 206 0.29 -12.33 3.09
CA CYS A 206 -0.37 -13.06 2.02
C CYS A 206 -1.89 -12.78 2.06
N GLU A 207 -2.39 -12.06 1.07
CA GLU A 207 -3.81 -11.82 0.84
C GLU A 207 -4.40 -13.05 0.14
N ASN A 208 -4.73 -14.08 0.94
CA ASN A 208 -5.32 -15.30 0.40
C ASN A 208 -6.81 -15.08 0.13
N ASN A 209 -7.11 -14.67 -1.10
CA ASN A 209 -8.48 -14.47 -1.57
C ASN A 209 -9.03 -15.65 -2.38
N LEU A 210 -8.36 -16.79 -2.32
CA LEU A 210 -8.70 -18.08 -2.92
C LEU A 210 -8.53 -18.17 -4.45
N TYR A 211 -8.11 -17.10 -5.13
CA TYR A 211 -8.01 -17.08 -6.59
C TYR A 211 -6.78 -16.35 -7.09
N ALA A 212 -5.83 -17.08 -7.66
CA ALA A 212 -4.77 -16.54 -8.50
C ALA A 212 -5.38 -16.15 -9.86
N MET A 213 -5.72 -14.89 -10.04
CA MET A 213 -6.55 -14.41 -11.16
C MET A 213 -7.86 -15.20 -11.28
N GLY A 214 -7.93 -16.23 -12.10
CA GLY A 214 -9.06 -17.13 -12.26
C GLY A 214 -8.80 -18.58 -11.84
N THR A 215 -7.61 -18.88 -11.31
CA THR A 215 -7.25 -20.24 -10.85
C THR A 215 -7.49 -20.36 -9.36
N ALA A 216 -8.39 -21.25 -8.96
CA ALA A 216 -8.68 -21.52 -7.55
C ALA A 216 -7.44 -22.03 -6.80
N LEU A 217 -7.28 -21.66 -5.53
CA LEU A 217 -6.15 -22.01 -4.67
C LEU A 217 -5.82 -23.51 -4.71
N GLU A 218 -6.83 -24.36 -4.61
CA GLU A 218 -6.70 -25.82 -4.64
C GLU A 218 -6.16 -26.40 -5.96
N ARG A 219 -6.12 -25.57 -7.03
CA ARG A 219 -5.63 -25.99 -8.35
C ARG A 219 -4.20 -25.53 -8.65
N HIS A 220 -3.66 -24.61 -7.89
CA HIS A 220 -2.29 -24.14 -8.06
C HIS A 220 -1.41 -24.42 -6.83
N GLU A 221 -2.00 -24.77 -5.67
CA GLU A 221 -1.29 -25.09 -4.45
C GLU A 221 -1.56 -26.53 -4.00
N ALA A 222 -0.51 -27.35 -3.93
CA ALA A 222 -0.61 -28.72 -3.39
C ALA A 222 -0.88 -28.72 -1.88
N GLN A 223 -0.37 -27.72 -1.16
CA GLN A 223 -0.65 -27.46 0.25
C GLN A 223 -1.30 -26.08 0.35
N THR A 224 -2.59 -26.08 0.65
CA THR A 224 -3.42 -24.86 0.71
C THR A 224 -3.31 -24.09 2.04
N ASP A 225 -2.68 -24.64 3.06
CA ASP A 225 -2.28 -23.92 4.27
C ASP A 225 -0.94 -23.23 4.01
N LEU A 226 -1.00 -21.95 3.61
CA LEU A 226 0.18 -21.21 3.19
C LEU A 226 1.05 -20.82 4.39
N ALA A 227 0.44 -20.63 5.56
CA ALA A 227 1.17 -20.39 6.80
C ALA A 227 2.02 -21.64 7.17
N MET A 228 1.47 -22.84 7.05
CA MET A 228 2.21 -24.07 7.29
C MET A 228 3.38 -24.24 6.31
N ARG A 229 3.20 -23.91 5.02
CA ARG A 229 4.30 -23.95 4.04
C ARG A 229 5.44 -23.00 4.41
N SER A 230 5.12 -21.83 4.92
CA SER A 230 6.12 -20.83 5.31
C SER A 230 7.00 -21.29 6.47
N ALA A 231 6.52 -22.17 7.31
CA ALA A 231 7.29 -22.76 8.39
C ALA A 231 8.52 -23.55 7.88
N SER A 232 8.51 -24.04 6.63
CA SER A 232 9.67 -24.73 6.02
C SER A 232 10.91 -23.87 5.87
N TYR A 233 10.75 -22.50 5.87
CA TYR A 233 11.86 -21.54 5.87
C TYR A 233 12.30 -21.12 7.28
N GLY A 234 11.71 -21.68 8.33
CA GLY A 234 11.97 -21.27 9.71
C GLY A 234 11.34 -19.92 10.08
N MET A 235 10.39 -19.42 9.27
CA MET A 235 9.64 -18.21 9.59
C MET A 235 8.50 -18.49 10.56
N ILE A 236 8.22 -17.54 11.45
CA ILE A 236 7.01 -17.55 12.26
C ILE A 236 5.83 -17.16 11.34
N ALA A 237 4.84 -18.05 11.23
CA ALA A 237 3.71 -17.85 10.34
C ALA A 237 2.41 -18.38 10.94
N TRP A 238 1.29 -17.68 10.69
CA TRP A 238 -0.05 -18.16 11.06
C TRP A 238 -1.13 -17.55 10.17
N ALA A 239 -2.27 -18.26 10.09
CA ALA A 239 -3.45 -17.80 9.36
C ALA A 239 -4.34 -16.96 10.27
N VAL A 240 -5.00 -15.96 9.69
CA VAL A 240 -5.90 -15.01 10.35
C VAL A 240 -7.15 -14.82 9.49
N ASP A 241 -8.28 -14.55 10.12
CA ASP A 241 -9.49 -14.12 9.42
C ASP A 241 -9.28 -12.70 8.85
N GLY A 242 -9.02 -12.63 7.56
CA GLY A 242 -8.81 -11.38 6.83
C GLY A 242 -10.09 -10.57 6.58
N MET A 243 -11.26 -11.09 6.97
CA MET A 243 -12.54 -10.35 6.95
C MET A 243 -12.80 -9.59 8.26
N ASP A 244 -12.06 -9.86 9.33
CA ASP A 244 -12.17 -9.17 10.63
C ASP A 244 -10.99 -8.20 10.83
N VAL A 245 -11.25 -6.90 10.71
CA VAL A 245 -10.21 -5.88 10.80
C VAL A 245 -9.52 -5.84 12.15
N GLU A 246 -10.21 -6.12 13.26
CA GLU A 246 -9.61 -6.15 14.60
C GLU A 246 -8.71 -7.38 14.77
N ALA A 247 -9.08 -8.52 14.17
CA ALA A 247 -8.23 -9.71 14.14
C ALA A 247 -6.94 -9.48 13.32
N VAL A 248 -7.08 -8.82 12.16
CA VAL A 248 -5.93 -8.43 11.31
C VAL A 248 -5.01 -7.49 12.06
N GLU A 249 -5.54 -6.44 12.69
CA GLU A 249 -4.76 -5.48 13.47
C GLU A 249 -4.01 -6.16 14.62
N GLN A 250 -4.70 -7.02 15.39
CA GLN A 250 -4.07 -7.74 16.51
C GLN A 250 -2.95 -8.67 16.05
N ALA A 251 -3.17 -9.37 14.95
CA ALA A 251 -2.15 -10.25 14.37
C ALA A 251 -0.95 -9.46 13.86
N THR A 252 -1.19 -8.34 13.20
CA THR A 252 -0.14 -7.43 12.70
C THR A 252 0.68 -6.88 13.86
N ARG A 253 0.03 -6.43 14.93
CA ARG A 253 0.72 -5.96 16.14
C ARG A 253 1.66 -7.02 16.67
N LYS A 254 1.17 -8.25 16.87
CA LYS A 254 1.99 -9.36 17.38
C LYS A 254 3.19 -9.66 16.47
N ALA A 255 2.99 -9.64 15.15
CA ALA A 255 4.06 -9.88 14.19
C ALA A 255 5.11 -8.77 14.20
N VAL A 256 4.69 -7.51 14.16
CA VAL A 256 5.59 -6.35 14.16
C VAL A 256 6.38 -6.26 15.46
N GLU A 257 5.73 -6.49 16.62
CA GLU A 257 6.43 -6.56 17.92
C GLU A 257 7.48 -7.66 17.93
N GLY A 258 7.17 -8.85 17.40
CA GLY A 258 8.12 -9.95 17.27
C GLY A 258 9.32 -9.59 16.37
N ILE A 259 9.05 -9.02 15.20
CA ILE A 259 10.10 -8.60 14.25
C ILE A 259 11.02 -7.55 14.90
N ARG A 260 10.47 -6.55 15.58
CA ARG A 260 11.25 -5.53 16.29
C ARG A 260 12.02 -6.12 17.47
N ALA A 261 11.53 -7.18 18.09
CA ALA A 261 12.26 -7.94 19.10
C ALA A 261 13.37 -8.85 18.50
N GLY A 262 13.55 -8.86 17.19
CA GLY A 262 14.63 -9.58 16.51
C GLY A 262 14.32 -11.06 16.21
N THR A 263 13.04 -11.46 16.17
CA THR A 263 12.67 -12.86 15.86
C THR A 263 12.69 -13.19 14.36
N GLY A 264 13.20 -12.27 13.53
CA GLY A 264 13.29 -12.46 12.09
C GLY A 264 11.97 -12.19 11.34
N PRO A 265 11.86 -12.60 10.07
CA PRO A 265 10.68 -12.34 9.28
C PRO A 265 9.47 -13.14 9.76
N HIS A 266 8.28 -12.53 9.63
CA HIS A 266 7.01 -13.18 9.92
C HIS A 266 6.15 -13.22 8.67
N LEU A 267 5.23 -14.19 8.61
CA LEU A 267 4.20 -14.25 7.57
C LEU A 267 2.81 -14.35 8.20
N LEU A 268 1.90 -13.50 7.73
CA LEU A 268 0.47 -13.61 7.99
C LEU A 268 -0.24 -14.07 6.73
N GLU A 269 -0.94 -15.20 6.80
CA GLU A 269 -1.91 -15.60 5.79
C GLU A 269 -3.27 -14.99 6.17
N LEU A 270 -3.64 -13.88 5.52
CA LEU A 270 -4.90 -13.21 5.75
C LEU A 270 -5.95 -13.78 4.80
N ARG A 271 -6.84 -14.65 5.34
CA ARG A 271 -7.91 -15.30 4.58
C ARG A 271 -9.04 -14.31 4.34
N THR A 272 -9.10 -13.81 3.13
CA THR A 272 -10.03 -12.76 2.69
C THR A 272 -10.77 -13.17 1.42
N TYR A 273 -11.56 -12.28 0.82
CA TYR A 273 -12.23 -12.58 -0.44
C TYR A 273 -12.45 -11.32 -1.28
N ARG A 274 -12.04 -11.40 -2.53
CA ARG A 274 -12.28 -10.35 -3.53
C ARG A 274 -13.71 -10.41 -4.04
N PHE A 275 -14.55 -9.39 -3.75
CA PHE A 275 -15.95 -9.38 -4.19
C PHE A 275 -16.14 -9.08 -5.68
N ARG A 276 -15.16 -8.44 -6.30
CA ARG A 276 -15.16 -8.14 -7.73
C ARG A 276 -14.29 -9.13 -8.50
N ALA A 277 -14.46 -9.17 -9.81
CA ALA A 277 -13.57 -9.91 -10.71
C ALA A 277 -12.10 -9.51 -10.52
N HIS A 278 -11.17 -10.26 -11.09
CA HIS A 278 -9.74 -9.98 -10.96
C HIS A 278 -9.38 -8.54 -11.36
N SER A 279 -9.94 -8.08 -12.48
CA SER A 279 -9.81 -6.70 -12.95
C SER A 279 -11.13 -6.22 -13.53
N MET A 280 -11.23 -4.93 -13.85
CA MET A 280 -12.41 -4.37 -14.52
C MET A 280 -12.67 -4.95 -15.93
N TYR A 281 -11.66 -5.54 -16.54
CA TYR A 281 -11.77 -6.19 -17.85
C TYR A 281 -12.18 -7.67 -17.75
N ASP A 282 -12.07 -8.28 -16.56
CA ASP A 282 -12.31 -9.70 -16.33
C ASP A 282 -13.82 -10.02 -16.29
N PRO A 283 -14.32 -10.95 -17.12
CA PRO A 283 -15.73 -11.32 -17.15
C PRO A 283 -16.18 -12.25 -16.00
N ASP A 284 -15.31 -12.61 -15.06
CA ASP A 284 -15.58 -13.38 -13.85
C ASP A 284 -16.27 -14.76 -14.10
N ARG A 285 -15.81 -15.49 -15.11
CA ARG A 285 -16.41 -16.78 -15.51
C ARG A 285 -15.94 -17.99 -14.71
N TYR A 286 -14.94 -17.84 -13.87
CA TYR A 286 -14.25 -18.94 -13.17
C TYR A 286 -14.83 -19.25 -11.80
N ARG A 287 -15.72 -18.42 -11.26
CA ARG A 287 -16.35 -18.64 -9.95
C ARG A 287 -17.87 -18.47 -10.01
N HIS A 288 -18.56 -19.13 -9.08
CA HIS A 288 -20.01 -19.06 -9.01
C HIS A 288 -20.49 -17.81 -8.27
N LYS A 289 -21.54 -17.17 -8.79
CA LYS A 289 -22.15 -15.99 -8.11
C LYS A 289 -22.57 -16.30 -6.68
N ALA A 290 -23.10 -17.50 -6.42
CA ALA A 290 -23.50 -17.92 -5.08
C ALA A 290 -22.32 -17.98 -4.09
N GLU A 291 -21.10 -18.23 -4.55
CA GLU A 291 -19.89 -18.17 -3.71
C GLU A 291 -19.59 -16.72 -3.30
N VAL A 292 -19.63 -15.80 -4.26
CA VAL A 292 -19.43 -14.37 -4.00
C VAL A 292 -20.47 -13.84 -3.00
N GLU A 293 -21.76 -14.21 -3.17
CA GLU A 293 -22.83 -13.76 -2.26
C GLU A 293 -22.63 -14.29 -0.84
N ARG A 294 -22.22 -15.55 -0.67
CA ARG A 294 -21.88 -16.10 0.67
C ARG A 294 -20.74 -15.34 1.33
N TRP A 295 -19.72 -14.94 0.59
CA TRP A 295 -18.63 -14.16 1.15
C TRP A 295 -19.06 -12.72 1.51
N LYS A 296 -20.01 -12.14 0.77
CA LYS A 296 -20.60 -10.83 1.10
C LYS A 296 -21.40 -10.84 2.41
N GLU A 297 -21.92 -12.00 2.84
CA GLU A 297 -22.53 -12.14 4.18
C GLU A 297 -21.52 -11.88 5.31
N ARG A 298 -20.23 -11.94 4.98
CA ARG A 298 -19.11 -11.65 5.86
C ARG A 298 -18.34 -10.40 5.43
N ASP A 299 -19.02 -9.42 4.83
CA ASP A 299 -18.39 -8.15 4.45
C ASP A 299 -17.71 -7.49 5.65
N PRO A 300 -16.40 -7.16 5.57
CA PRO A 300 -15.64 -6.65 6.70
C PRO A 300 -16.22 -5.35 7.27
N ILE A 301 -16.82 -4.52 6.42
CA ILE A 301 -17.47 -3.27 6.85
C ILE A 301 -18.73 -3.57 7.64
N LEU A 302 -19.55 -4.53 7.16
CA LEU A 302 -20.77 -4.92 7.85
C LEU A 302 -20.46 -5.60 9.18
N LEU A 303 -19.48 -6.51 9.23
CA LEU A 303 -19.07 -7.20 10.46
C LEU A 303 -18.66 -6.22 11.56
N LEU A 304 -17.84 -5.22 11.24
CA LEU A 304 -17.45 -4.22 12.23
C LEU A 304 -18.63 -3.31 12.61
N ALA A 305 -19.42 -2.87 11.64
CA ALA A 305 -20.58 -2.00 11.88
C ALA A 305 -21.64 -2.68 12.76
N GLU A 306 -21.93 -3.97 12.55
CA GLU A 306 -22.85 -4.76 13.39
C GLU A 306 -22.32 -4.90 14.81
N ARG A 307 -21.05 -5.30 14.98
CA ARG A 307 -20.37 -5.36 16.28
C ARG A 307 -20.47 -4.04 17.04
N MET A 308 -20.26 -2.92 16.37
CA MET A 308 -20.36 -1.58 16.97
C MET A 308 -21.80 -1.21 17.33
N ARG A 309 -22.79 -1.61 16.52
CA ARG A 309 -24.22 -1.39 16.88
C ARG A 309 -24.61 -2.21 18.11
N ASP A 310 -24.21 -3.47 18.17
CA ASP A 310 -24.52 -4.34 19.32
C ASP A 310 -23.90 -3.82 20.62
N ASN A 311 -22.74 -3.17 20.52
CA ASN A 311 -22.06 -2.50 21.63
C ASN A 311 -22.63 -1.09 21.93
N GLY A 312 -23.58 -0.57 21.15
CA GLY A 312 -24.10 0.79 21.30
C GLY A 312 -23.10 1.89 20.91
N GLU A 313 -22.10 1.57 20.11
CA GLU A 313 -21.01 2.46 19.70
C GLU A 313 -21.30 3.20 18.37
N LEU A 314 -22.26 2.73 17.59
CA LEU A 314 -22.62 3.25 16.27
C LEU A 314 -24.14 3.33 16.11
N ASP A 315 -24.63 4.48 15.68
CA ASP A 315 -26.01 4.66 15.23
C ASP A 315 -26.06 4.95 13.70
N ASP A 316 -27.25 4.78 13.10
CA ASP A 316 -27.44 4.97 11.67
C ASP A 316 -27.21 6.43 11.21
N LYS A 317 -27.43 7.41 12.11
CA LYS A 317 -27.17 8.82 11.81
C LYS A 317 -25.68 9.11 11.71
N GLU A 318 -24.90 8.49 12.59
CA GLU A 318 -23.43 8.60 12.58
C GLU A 318 -22.83 7.92 11.35
N LEU A 319 -23.28 6.70 11.03
CA LEU A 319 -22.88 6.00 9.82
C LEU A 319 -23.19 6.83 8.57
N ALA A 320 -24.40 7.34 8.45
CA ALA A 320 -24.80 8.18 7.32
C ALA A 320 -24.02 9.50 7.24
N ARG A 321 -23.60 10.09 8.37
CA ARG A 321 -22.73 11.28 8.38
C ARG A 321 -21.33 10.93 7.87
N THR A 322 -20.79 9.80 8.31
CA THR A 322 -19.48 9.30 7.87
C THR A 322 -19.46 9.04 6.36
N GLU A 323 -20.47 8.34 5.85
CA GLU A 323 -20.60 8.07 4.43
C GLU A 323 -20.72 9.34 3.59
N ARG A 324 -21.53 10.32 4.01
CA ARG A 324 -21.63 11.61 3.30
C ARG A 324 -20.32 12.39 3.30
N ARG A 325 -19.52 12.30 4.37
CA ARG A 325 -18.20 12.96 4.43
C ARG A 325 -17.23 12.31 3.46
N ILE A 326 -17.17 10.98 3.45
CA ILE A 326 -16.35 10.21 2.52
C ILE A 326 -16.78 10.45 1.08
N GLY A 327 -18.07 10.47 0.79
CA GLY A 327 -18.59 10.77 -0.54
C GLY A 327 -18.08 12.13 -1.05
N ARG A 328 -18.14 13.17 -0.21
CA ARG A 328 -17.59 14.49 -0.58
C ARG A 328 -16.08 14.47 -0.80
N GLU A 329 -15.32 13.71 -0.01
CA GLU A 329 -13.88 13.54 -0.20
C GLU A 329 -13.59 12.91 -1.58
N VAL A 330 -14.31 11.86 -1.92
CA VAL A 330 -14.16 11.17 -3.21
C VAL A 330 -14.58 12.05 -4.38
N ASP A 331 -15.70 12.77 -4.26
CA ASP A 331 -16.15 13.71 -5.30
C ASP A 331 -15.12 14.83 -5.51
N HIS A 332 -14.57 15.37 -4.43
CA HIS A 332 -13.50 16.38 -4.51
C HIS A 332 -12.23 15.82 -5.18
N ALA A 333 -11.86 14.57 -4.87
CA ALA A 333 -10.72 13.91 -5.52
C ALA A 333 -10.93 13.76 -7.04
N VAL A 334 -12.15 13.45 -7.47
CA VAL A 334 -12.51 13.39 -8.89
C VAL A 334 -12.41 14.77 -9.55
N GLU A 335 -13.00 15.81 -8.93
CA GLU A 335 -12.95 17.17 -9.43
C GLU A 335 -11.51 17.66 -9.58
N ALA A 336 -10.66 17.44 -8.58
CA ALA A 336 -9.24 17.79 -8.62
C ALA A 336 -8.50 17.07 -9.75
N ALA A 337 -8.78 15.76 -9.94
CA ALA A 337 -8.19 14.98 -11.02
C ALA A 337 -8.65 15.45 -12.41
N GLU A 338 -9.92 15.84 -12.57
CA GLU A 338 -10.42 16.37 -13.85
C GLU A 338 -9.78 17.70 -14.22
N GLN A 339 -9.53 18.56 -13.24
CA GLN A 339 -8.88 19.86 -13.41
C GLN A 339 -7.34 19.78 -13.45
N GLY A 340 -6.77 18.64 -13.02
CA GLY A 340 -5.33 18.45 -12.93
C GLY A 340 -4.64 18.57 -14.29
N PRO A 341 -3.41 19.14 -14.34
CA PRO A 341 -2.65 19.29 -15.58
C PRO A 341 -2.20 17.94 -16.14
N GLN A 342 -2.18 17.84 -17.46
CA GLN A 342 -1.56 16.72 -18.18
C GLN A 342 -0.06 16.93 -18.26
N GLU A 343 0.70 15.85 -18.36
CA GLU A 343 2.13 15.94 -18.59
C GLU A 343 2.40 16.51 -20.00
N PRO A 344 3.29 17.53 -20.13
CA PRO A 344 3.71 18.02 -21.43
C PRO A 344 4.41 16.92 -22.26
N VAL A 345 4.12 16.87 -23.57
CA VAL A 345 4.72 15.88 -24.46
C VAL A 345 6.27 15.92 -24.46
N ASP A 346 6.83 17.11 -24.28
CA ASP A 346 8.28 17.31 -24.21
C ASP A 346 8.92 16.60 -23.01
N HIS A 347 8.12 16.24 -22.00
CA HIS A 347 8.58 15.47 -20.82
C HIS A 347 8.52 13.95 -20.99
N LEU A 348 8.05 13.44 -22.14
CA LEU A 348 7.83 12.01 -22.37
C LEU A 348 9.07 11.15 -22.07
N LEU A 349 10.25 11.66 -22.40
CA LEU A 349 11.52 10.97 -22.18
C LEU A 349 12.18 11.27 -20.81
N HIS A 350 11.56 12.12 -19.98
CA HIS A 350 12.06 12.34 -18.63
C HIS A 350 12.02 11.03 -17.86
N HIS A 351 13.07 10.75 -17.11
CA HIS A 351 13.23 9.53 -16.28
C HIS A 351 13.34 8.19 -17.05
N VAL A 352 13.35 8.20 -18.39
CA VAL A 352 13.57 6.98 -19.22
C VAL A 352 15.04 6.61 -19.25
N THR A 353 15.91 7.60 -19.37
CA THR A 353 17.36 7.44 -19.31
C THR A 353 17.93 8.33 -18.23
N GLY A 354 19.08 7.96 -17.65
CA GLY A 354 19.79 8.82 -16.71
C GLY A 354 20.14 10.13 -17.42
N SER A 355 19.47 11.23 -17.05
CA SER A 355 19.77 12.54 -17.59
C SER A 355 21.13 12.99 -17.10
N SER A 356 21.95 13.48 -18.01
CA SER A 356 23.20 14.19 -17.74
C SER A 356 23.01 15.59 -17.11
N ALA A 357 21.80 15.95 -16.69
CA ALA A 357 21.45 17.21 -16.09
C ALA A 357 21.16 17.06 -14.60
N GLY A 358 22.17 17.17 -13.79
CA GLY A 358 22.07 17.28 -12.34
C GLY A 358 23.09 16.40 -11.66
N THR A 359 24.28 16.91 -11.43
CA THR A 359 25.21 16.40 -10.43
C THR A 359 24.51 16.31 -9.08
N VAL A 360 23.89 15.17 -8.80
CA VAL A 360 23.57 14.79 -7.43
C VAL A 360 24.92 14.60 -6.75
N GLY A 361 25.25 15.52 -5.85
CA GLY A 361 26.43 15.40 -5.03
C GLY A 361 26.49 14.01 -4.40
N ARG A 362 27.57 13.30 -4.69
CA ARG A 362 27.89 12.07 -3.97
C ARG A 362 28.07 12.43 -2.49
N PRO A 363 27.61 11.57 -1.56
CA PRO A 363 27.83 11.77 -0.14
C PRO A 363 29.30 11.76 0.22
#